data_0da9bfb479f5ddd71508861e32e68719
#
_entry.id   0da9bfb479f5ddd71508861e32e68719
#
_cell.length_a   1.000
_cell.length_b   1.000
_cell.length_c   1.000
_cell.angle_alpha   90.00
_cell.angle_beta   90.00
_cell.angle_gamma   90.00
#
_symmetry.space_group_name_H-M   'P 1'
#
loop_
_entity.id
_entity.type
_entity.pdbx_description
1 polymer ?
#
loop_
_entity_poly.entity_id
_entity_poly.type
_entity_poly.pdbx_seq_one_letter_code
_entity_poly.pdbx_strand_id
1 'polypeptide(L)'
;LTTDLTNDPHAGAGTIRIGPAGWSYRDWAGIVYPAPKPRGFHEATYLSEFFDTIEINTSFYQPLRPELVRQWIGRVSSNPKFLFTAKLWKKFTHEIGAGAEDERTVRAGFDLLRGAEKLGAVLLQFPFSFHRTDENVAYLKKLLKQFGDYPLVVEVRHATWNEKSFYSMLHERGVGFCNIDQPIIGRSMKPSERATARIAYVRLHGRRYDSWFSDDPAMPPSERYNYLYTQQELEPWAARIRRLSEGGDTTFVITNNHFQGKGIVNALQLIRMLSDSAVKVPEPLRRHYPELDRIASEPPTEPQLFPNS
;
A
#
# COMPACT_ATOMS: atom_id res chain seq x y z
N LEU A 1 -13.03 -27.91 11.97
CA LEU A 1 -14.14 -27.02 12.18
C LEU A 1 -13.67 -25.61 11.85
N THR A 2 -13.92 -25.19 10.62
CA THR A 2 -13.83 -23.82 10.15
C THR A 2 -14.94 -23.04 10.86
N THR A 3 -14.59 -22.20 11.82
CA THR A 3 -15.50 -21.17 12.31
C THR A 3 -15.59 -20.12 11.20
N ASP A 4 -16.67 -20.20 10.44
CA ASP A 4 -17.12 -19.19 9.51
C ASP A 4 -17.35 -17.89 10.28
N LEU A 5 -16.54 -16.88 9.94
CA LEU A 5 -16.77 -15.48 10.32
C LEU A 5 -17.75 -14.85 9.32
N THR A 6 -18.84 -15.51 9.03
CA THR A 6 -19.80 -14.94 8.09
C THR A 6 -21.19 -15.20 8.60
N ASN A 7 -21.88 -14.21 8.71
CA ASN A 7 -23.19 -13.87 8.17
C ASN A 7 -23.86 -12.89 9.10
N ASP A 8 -23.43 -11.66 8.99
CA ASP A 8 -24.39 -10.57 9.02
C ASP A 8 -24.90 -10.43 7.57
N PRO A 9 -26.10 -10.86 7.21
CA PRO A 9 -26.63 -10.77 5.84
C PRO A 9 -26.89 -9.33 5.38
N HIS A 10 -26.54 -8.34 6.19
CA HIS A 10 -26.67 -6.90 5.90
C HIS A 10 -25.33 -6.17 5.79
N ALA A 11 -24.18 -6.83 5.93
CA ALA A 11 -22.89 -6.22 5.65
C ALA A 11 -22.71 -6.11 4.14
N GLY A 12 -23.01 -4.96 3.58
CA GLY A 12 -22.61 -4.59 2.22
C GLY A 12 -21.10 -4.74 2.04
N ALA A 13 -20.62 -4.99 0.80
CA ALA A 13 -19.19 -5.10 0.51
C ALA A 13 -18.45 -3.86 1.05
N GLY A 14 -17.36 -4.08 1.78
CA GLY A 14 -16.52 -3.03 2.32
C GLY A 14 -15.88 -2.17 1.24
N THR A 15 -15.45 -0.98 1.59
CA THR A 15 -14.81 -0.06 0.65
C THR A 15 -13.44 -0.57 0.22
N ILE A 16 -13.19 -0.69 -1.09
CA ILE A 16 -11.87 -0.99 -1.64
C ILE A 16 -11.15 0.31 -1.95
N ARG A 17 -9.93 0.50 -1.41
CA ARG A 17 -9.06 1.66 -1.63
C ARG A 17 -7.75 1.20 -2.24
N ILE A 18 -7.48 1.67 -3.46
CA ILE A 18 -6.28 1.27 -4.22
C ILE A 18 -5.41 2.49 -4.41
N GLY A 19 -4.09 2.33 -4.24
CA GLY A 19 -3.15 3.41 -4.45
C GLY A 19 -1.69 2.97 -4.35
N PRO A 20 -0.74 3.87 -4.63
CA PRO A 20 0.68 3.57 -4.62
C PRO A 20 1.29 3.59 -3.22
N ALA A 21 2.47 2.98 -3.11
CA ALA A 21 3.37 3.18 -2.00
C ALA A 21 4.28 4.39 -2.28
N GLY A 22 4.05 5.49 -1.55
CA GLY A 22 4.80 6.75 -1.72
C GLY A 22 4.35 7.60 -2.92
N TRP A 23 4.93 8.80 -3.01
CA TRP A 23 4.59 9.76 -4.07
C TRP A 23 5.77 10.61 -4.54
N SER A 24 6.92 10.60 -3.87
CA SER A 24 8.05 11.45 -4.21
C SER A 24 9.21 10.63 -4.80
N TYR A 25 9.07 10.28 -6.07
CA TYR A 25 10.07 9.53 -6.82
C TYR A 25 10.61 10.37 -7.97
N ARG A 26 11.95 10.41 -8.13
CA ARG A 26 12.62 11.21 -9.17
C ARG A 26 12.29 10.74 -10.59
N ASP A 27 12.19 9.43 -10.76
CA ASP A 27 11.87 8.76 -12.02
C ASP A 27 10.41 8.92 -12.46
N TRP A 28 9.57 9.59 -11.65
CA TRP A 28 8.18 9.88 -12.00
C TRP A 28 8.00 11.22 -12.73
N ALA A 29 9.04 12.07 -12.79
CA ALA A 29 9.00 13.33 -13.53
C ALA A 29 8.87 13.07 -15.05
N GLY A 30 7.85 13.65 -15.68
CA GLY A 30 7.53 13.41 -17.10
C GLY A 30 6.82 12.09 -17.41
N ILE A 31 6.74 11.17 -16.44
CA ILE A 31 6.04 9.88 -16.60
C ILE A 31 4.69 9.89 -15.84
N VAL A 32 4.73 10.14 -14.55
CA VAL A 32 3.51 10.23 -13.72
C VAL A 32 3.09 11.69 -13.56
N TYR A 33 4.06 12.55 -13.35
CA TYR A 33 3.87 14.00 -13.13
C TYR A 33 4.25 14.81 -14.36
N PRO A 34 3.59 15.97 -14.56
CA PRO A 34 3.99 16.88 -15.63
C PRO A 34 5.46 17.33 -15.47
N ALA A 35 6.14 17.52 -16.60
CA ALA A 35 7.45 18.12 -16.65
C ALA A 35 7.45 19.22 -17.75
N PRO A 36 7.70 20.50 -17.38
CA PRO A 36 7.96 21.01 -16.04
C PRO A 36 6.72 20.97 -15.13
N LYS A 37 6.93 20.87 -13.81
CA LYS A 37 5.85 20.96 -12.83
C LYS A 37 5.28 22.37 -12.76
N PRO A 38 3.95 22.56 -12.77
CA PRO A 38 3.35 23.88 -12.59
C PRO A 38 3.70 24.51 -11.23
N ARG A 39 3.60 25.83 -11.15
CA ARG A 39 3.78 26.54 -9.87
C ARG A 39 2.78 26.06 -8.83
N GLY A 40 3.24 25.73 -7.63
CA GLY A 40 2.39 25.23 -6.55
C GLY A 40 2.04 23.72 -6.66
N PHE A 41 2.54 23.01 -7.65
CA PHE A 41 2.33 21.58 -7.79
C PHE A 41 2.83 20.82 -6.57
N HIS A 42 2.01 19.86 -6.11
CA HIS A 42 2.39 18.93 -5.06
C HIS A 42 1.89 17.52 -5.41
N GLU A 43 2.77 16.56 -5.36
CA GLU A 43 2.54 15.19 -5.81
C GLU A 43 1.37 14.51 -5.11
N ALA A 44 1.24 14.68 -3.78
CA ALA A 44 0.14 14.07 -3.03
C ALA A 44 -1.21 14.68 -3.42
N THR A 45 -1.28 16.00 -3.65
CA THR A 45 -2.49 16.66 -4.17
C THR A 45 -2.88 16.09 -5.53
N TYR A 46 -1.91 15.99 -6.43
CA TYR A 46 -2.13 15.45 -7.76
C TYR A 46 -2.62 14.00 -7.72
N LEU A 47 -1.97 13.12 -6.94
CA LEU A 47 -2.37 11.72 -6.86
C LEU A 47 -3.72 11.53 -6.15
N SER A 48 -4.12 12.42 -5.25
CA SER A 48 -5.43 12.35 -4.59
C SER A 48 -6.61 12.60 -5.54
N GLU A 49 -6.35 13.08 -6.76
CA GLU A 49 -7.36 13.16 -7.82
C GLU A 49 -7.66 11.81 -8.50
N PHE A 50 -6.78 10.83 -8.35
CA PHE A 50 -6.84 9.52 -9.01
C PHE A 50 -7.01 8.37 -8.02
N PHE A 51 -6.62 8.56 -6.76
CA PHE A 51 -6.58 7.52 -5.73
C PHE A 51 -7.18 7.99 -4.42
N ASP A 52 -7.83 7.08 -3.68
CA ASP A 52 -8.39 7.34 -2.35
C ASP A 52 -7.44 6.92 -1.22
N THR A 53 -6.24 6.45 -1.55
CA THR A 53 -5.20 6.10 -0.56
C THR A 53 -3.80 6.20 -1.14
N ILE A 54 -2.84 6.49 -0.27
CA ILE A 54 -1.39 6.37 -0.52
C ILE A 54 -0.73 5.85 0.76
N GLU A 55 0.21 4.90 0.62
CA GLU A 55 1.04 4.46 1.73
C GLU A 55 2.21 5.42 1.95
N ILE A 56 2.37 5.96 3.16
CA ILE A 56 3.49 6.82 3.54
C ILE A 56 4.73 5.95 3.77
N ASN A 57 5.66 5.93 2.82
CA ASN A 57 6.88 5.14 2.91
C ASN A 57 7.96 5.77 3.81
N THR A 58 8.00 7.10 3.92
CA THR A 58 9.01 7.80 4.72
C THR A 58 8.92 7.47 6.20
N SER A 59 7.73 7.14 6.70
CA SER A 59 7.49 6.72 8.09
C SER A 59 8.26 5.44 8.49
N PHE A 60 8.65 4.63 7.52
CA PHE A 60 9.50 3.46 7.75
C PHE A 60 10.93 3.82 8.15
N TYR A 61 11.48 4.88 7.55
CA TYR A 61 12.88 5.28 7.75
C TYR A 61 13.07 6.21 8.94
N GLN A 62 12.06 7.03 9.24
CA GLN A 62 12.08 8.01 10.33
C GLN A 62 10.65 8.33 10.79
N PRO A 63 10.45 8.74 12.05
CA PRO A 63 9.16 9.22 12.53
C PRO A 63 8.62 10.37 11.70
N LEU A 64 7.31 10.44 11.56
CA LEU A 64 6.64 11.50 10.82
C LEU A 64 6.72 12.82 11.61
N ARG A 65 7.29 13.85 10.98
CA ARG A 65 7.34 15.19 11.59
C ARG A 65 5.95 15.83 11.56
N PRO A 66 5.44 16.32 12.70
CA PRO A 66 4.10 16.90 12.81
C PRO A 66 3.79 17.98 11.77
N GLU A 67 4.76 18.83 11.43
CA GLU A 67 4.61 19.92 10.45
C GLU A 67 4.30 19.39 9.05
N LEU A 68 5.02 18.33 8.64
CA LEU A 68 4.81 17.68 7.34
C LEU A 68 3.46 16.96 7.29
N VAL A 69 3.08 16.30 8.39
CA VAL A 69 1.77 15.61 8.47
C VAL A 69 0.61 16.61 8.29
N ARG A 70 0.65 17.77 8.97
CA ARG A 70 -0.36 18.81 8.79
C ARG A 70 -0.42 19.32 7.35
N GLN A 71 0.73 19.51 6.71
CA GLN A 71 0.78 19.87 5.29
C GLN A 71 0.13 18.81 4.41
N TRP A 72 0.45 17.53 4.61
CA TRP A 72 -0.13 16.43 3.80
C TRP A 72 -1.63 16.30 3.98
N ILE A 73 -2.15 16.45 5.20
CA ILE A 73 -3.60 16.51 5.46
C ILE A 73 -4.25 17.60 4.63
N GLY A 74 -3.67 18.81 4.63
CA GLY A 74 -4.15 19.90 3.80
C GLY A 74 -4.06 19.63 2.29
N ARG A 75 -3.01 18.91 1.85
CA ARG A 75 -2.80 18.60 0.42
C ARG A 75 -3.83 17.64 -0.17
N VAL A 76 -4.45 16.81 0.64
CA VAL A 76 -5.46 15.83 0.19
C VAL A 76 -6.89 16.21 0.61
N SER A 77 -7.09 17.40 1.11
CA SER A 77 -8.40 17.88 1.63
C SER A 77 -9.49 17.96 0.56
N SER A 78 -9.12 18.12 -0.71
CA SER A 78 -10.06 18.10 -1.85
C SER A 78 -10.70 16.73 -2.07
N ASN A 79 -10.08 15.64 -1.56
CA ASN A 79 -10.67 14.30 -1.57
C ASN A 79 -11.05 13.88 -0.13
N PRO A 80 -12.34 14.06 0.26
CA PRO A 80 -12.78 13.74 1.62
C PRO A 80 -12.64 12.25 1.95
N LYS A 81 -12.70 11.38 0.95
CA LYS A 81 -12.56 9.92 1.11
C LYS A 81 -11.12 9.47 1.32
N PHE A 82 -10.14 10.35 1.08
CA PHE A 82 -8.74 9.98 1.07
C PHE A 82 -8.24 9.59 2.47
N LEU A 83 -7.57 8.44 2.56
CA LEU A 83 -6.89 7.95 3.75
C LEU A 83 -5.42 7.67 3.44
N PHE A 84 -4.54 8.06 4.34
CA PHE A 84 -3.16 7.57 4.33
C PHE A 84 -3.07 6.24 5.06
N THR A 85 -2.26 5.32 4.56
CA THR A 85 -1.68 4.28 5.38
C THR A 85 -0.22 4.63 5.67
N ALA A 86 0.34 4.17 6.78
CA ALA A 86 1.70 4.50 7.17
C ALA A 86 2.42 3.25 7.69
N LYS A 87 3.74 3.18 7.52
CA LYS A 87 4.54 2.10 8.10
C LYS A 87 5.00 2.47 9.51
N LEU A 88 4.99 1.50 10.41
CA LEU A 88 5.70 1.67 11.66
C LEU A 88 7.21 1.80 11.37
N TRP A 89 7.88 2.70 12.10
CA TRP A 89 9.31 2.97 11.93
C TRP A 89 10.14 1.69 12.06
N LYS A 90 11.10 1.47 11.14
CA LYS A 90 11.95 0.26 11.08
C LYS A 90 12.69 -0.04 12.40
N LYS A 91 12.90 0.95 13.26
CA LYS A 91 13.50 0.76 14.58
C LYS A 91 12.69 -0.21 15.45
N PHE A 92 11.36 -0.31 15.24
CA PHE A 92 10.49 -1.28 15.90
C PHE A 92 10.41 -2.63 15.20
N THR A 93 10.57 -2.69 13.87
CA THR A 93 10.28 -3.90 13.11
C THR A 93 11.53 -4.60 12.55
N HIS A 94 12.63 -3.88 12.35
CA HIS A 94 13.87 -4.39 11.75
C HIS A 94 15.06 -4.32 12.71
N GLU A 95 15.17 -3.25 13.49
CA GLU A 95 16.33 -3.03 14.40
C GLU A 95 16.06 -3.56 15.81
N ILE A 96 14.78 -3.71 16.19
CA ILE A 96 14.33 -4.26 17.49
C ILE A 96 15.01 -3.57 18.68
N GLY A 97 15.16 -2.24 18.61
CA GLY A 97 15.89 -1.46 19.62
C GLY A 97 15.13 -0.20 20.08
N ALA A 98 13.83 -0.09 19.78
CA ALA A 98 13.06 1.11 20.10
C ALA A 98 12.65 1.18 21.57
N GLY A 99 12.79 2.38 22.16
CA GLY A 99 12.41 2.71 23.53
C GLY A 99 11.14 3.58 23.62
N ALA A 100 10.83 4.03 24.84
CA ALA A 100 9.64 4.85 25.12
C ALA A 100 9.67 6.22 24.41
N GLU A 101 10.85 6.81 24.22
CA GLU A 101 11.00 8.08 23.49
C GLU A 101 10.67 7.90 22.00
N ASP A 102 11.15 6.81 21.42
CA ASP A 102 10.87 6.47 20.02
C ASP A 102 9.36 6.28 19.79
N GLU A 103 8.69 5.63 20.77
CA GLU A 103 7.23 5.47 20.73
C GLU A 103 6.52 6.82 20.73
N ARG A 104 6.86 7.71 21.67
CA ARG A 104 6.26 9.06 21.73
C ARG A 104 6.43 9.81 20.43
N THR A 105 7.62 9.73 19.84
CA THR A 105 7.94 10.42 18.58
C THR A 105 7.13 9.87 17.41
N VAL A 106 6.97 8.55 17.31
CA VAL A 106 6.15 7.93 16.26
C VAL A 106 4.66 8.26 16.42
N ARG A 107 4.17 8.20 17.67
CA ARG A 107 2.77 8.52 17.98
C ARG A 107 2.39 9.94 17.59
N ALA A 108 3.28 10.92 17.79
CA ALA A 108 3.00 12.31 17.46
C ALA A 108 2.52 12.53 16.01
N GLY A 109 3.11 11.80 15.05
CA GLY A 109 2.68 11.86 13.65
C GLY A 109 1.39 11.08 13.37
N PHE A 110 1.26 9.89 13.95
CA PHE A 110 0.08 9.05 13.76
C PHE A 110 -1.17 9.64 14.41
N ASP A 111 -1.03 10.26 15.59
CA ASP A 111 -2.14 10.93 16.28
C ASP A 111 -2.70 12.11 15.49
N LEU A 112 -1.85 12.85 14.79
CA LEU A 112 -2.31 13.92 13.88
C LEU A 112 -3.12 13.37 12.70
N LEU A 113 -2.64 12.29 12.08
CA LEU A 113 -3.39 11.63 10.99
C LEU A 113 -4.72 11.07 11.50
N ARG A 114 -4.71 10.43 12.69
CA ARG A 114 -5.91 9.87 13.33
C ARG A 114 -6.91 10.96 13.71
N GLY A 115 -6.44 12.03 14.36
CA GLY A 115 -7.28 13.15 14.78
C GLY A 115 -7.91 13.91 13.61
N ALA A 116 -7.28 13.88 12.43
CA ALA A 116 -7.83 14.43 11.19
C ALA A 116 -8.67 13.41 10.39
N GLU A 117 -8.92 12.20 10.92
CA GLU A 117 -9.61 11.10 10.23
C GLU A 117 -8.96 10.73 8.89
N LYS A 118 -7.63 10.85 8.82
CA LYS A 118 -6.83 10.55 7.62
C LYS A 118 -5.90 9.36 7.79
N LEU A 119 -5.94 8.63 8.92
CA LEU A 119 -5.19 7.41 9.14
C LEU A 119 -6.05 6.18 8.85
N GLY A 120 -5.73 5.45 7.77
CA GLY A 120 -6.43 4.23 7.38
C GLY A 120 -5.83 2.97 8.02
N ALA A 121 -4.50 2.87 8.09
CA ALA A 121 -3.81 1.74 8.71
C ALA A 121 -2.38 2.07 9.09
N VAL A 122 -1.86 1.37 10.12
CA VAL A 122 -0.43 1.34 10.47
C VAL A 122 0.12 -0.05 10.18
N LEU A 123 1.03 -0.14 9.23
CA LEU A 123 1.64 -1.39 8.77
C LEU A 123 2.90 -1.72 9.58
N LEU A 124 2.87 -2.81 10.31
CA LEU A 124 4.03 -3.44 10.94
C LEU A 124 4.65 -4.41 9.95
N GLN A 125 5.58 -3.92 9.12
CA GLN A 125 6.28 -4.74 8.12
C GLN A 125 7.55 -5.31 8.71
N PHE A 126 7.68 -6.63 8.76
CA PHE A 126 8.87 -7.33 9.23
C PHE A 126 9.74 -7.84 8.06
N PRO A 127 11.07 -7.96 8.26
CA PRO A 127 11.97 -8.50 7.24
C PRO A 127 11.79 -10.02 7.07
N PHE A 128 12.34 -10.57 5.99
CA PHE A 128 12.32 -12.02 5.72
C PHE A 128 12.99 -12.82 6.85
N SER A 129 14.03 -12.27 7.49
CA SER A 129 14.73 -12.89 8.62
C SER A 129 13.90 -12.99 9.91
N PHE A 130 12.76 -12.31 9.98
CA PHE A 130 11.85 -12.38 11.13
C PHE A 130 11.06 -13.69 11.08
N HIS A 131 11.70 -14.79 11.53
CA HIS A 131 11.08 -16.10 11.60
C HIS A 131 10.16 -16.22 12.82
N ARG A 132 9.20 -17.15 12.77
CA ARG A 132 8.35 -17.45 13.92
C ARG A 132 9.12 -18.28 14.95
N THR A 133 9.70 -17.62 15.91
CA THR A 133 10.24 -18.18 17.17
C THR A 133 9.39 -17.68 18.34
N ASP A 134 9.53 -18.28 19.52
CA ASP A 134 8.78 -17.85 20.70
C ASP A 134 9.12 -16.41 21.09
N GLU A 135 10.38 -15.99 20.94
CA GLU A 135 10.86 -14.63 21.19
C GLU A 135 10.19 -13.64 20.22
N ASN A 136 10.15 -13.97 18.93
CA ASN A 136 9.55 -13.12 17.92
C ASN A 136 8.02 -13.04 18.06
N VAL A 137 7.38 -14.13 18.48
CA VAL A 137 5.95 -14.13 18.82
C VAL A 137 5.69 -13.22 20.04
N ALA A 138 6.50 -13.33 21.08
CA ALA A 138 6.39 -12.48 22.28
C ALA A 138 6.62 -11.00 21.92
N TYR A 139 7.63 -10.72 21.09
CA TYR A 139 7.93 -9.37 20.61
C TYR A 139 6.78 -8.79 19.79
N LEU A 140 6.24 -9.55 18.83
CA LEU A 140 5.09 -9.12 18.05
C LEU A 140 3.88 -8.80 18.96
N LYS A 141 3.56 -9.67 19.92
CA LYS A 141 2.48 -9.44 20.91
C LYS A 141 2.70 -8.15 21.70
N LYS A 142 3.94 -7.84 22.07
CA LYS A 142 4.31 -6.58 22.74
C LYS A 142 3.98 -5.37 21.84
N LEU A 143 4.39 -5.39 20.57
CA LEU A 143 4.11 -4.30 19.64
C LEU A 143 2.60 -4.12 19.37
N LEU A 144 1.88 -5.23 19.20
CA LEU A 144 0.42 -5.19 19.01
C LEU A 144 -0.32 -4.59 20.23
N LYS A 145 0.19 -4.82 21.45
CA LYS A 145 -0.32 -4.17 22.66
C LYS A 145 0.07 -2.70 22.71
N GLN A 146 1.34 -2.39 22.38
CA GLN A 146 1.92 -1.06 22.46
C GLN A 146 1.24 -0.05 21.51
N PHE A 147 0.85 -0.48 20.31
CA PHE A 147 0.21 0.34 19.29
C PHE A 147 -1.25 -0.03 19.02
N GLY A 148 -1.88 -0.79 19.92
CA GLY A 148 -3.22 -1.36 19.72
C GLY A 148 -4.37 -0.34 19.64
N ASP A 149 -4.11 0.93 19.89
CA ASP A 149 -5.04 2.04 19.70
C ASP A 149 -5.08 2.57 18.24
N TYR A 150 -4.21 2.05 17.36
CA TYR A 150 -4.23 2.32 15.92
C TYR A 150 -4.81 1.14 15.13
N PRO A 151 -5.31 1.38 13.92
CA PRO A 151 -5.75 0.32 13.00
C PRO A 151 -4.52 -0.44 12.46
N LEU A 152 -4.11 -1.51 13.16
CA LEU A 152 -2.87 -2.23 12.86
C LEU A 152 -3.02 -3.26 11.76
N VAL A 153 -1.98 -3.40 10.96
CA VAL A 153 -1.79 -4.46 9.96
C VAL A 153 -0.40 -5.05 10.09
N VAL A 154 -0.28 -6.38 10.00
CA VAL A 154 1.01 -7.09 10.09
C VAL A 154 1.39 -7.70 8.74
N GLU A 155 2.59 -7.36 8.25
CA GLU A 155 3.24 -8.00 7.10
C GLU A 155 4.42 -8.84 7.58
N VAL A 156 4.36 -10.15 7.33
CA VAL A 156 5.47 -11.09 7.52
C VAL A 156 5.80 -11.74 6.18
N ARG A 157 7.07 -12.06 5.95
CA ARG A 157 7.56 -12.52 4.65
C ARG A 157 8.01 -13.97 4.64
N HIS A 158 8.31 -14.55 5.81
CA HIS A 158 8.78 -15.93 5.92
C HIS A 158 7.63 -16.88 6.25
N ALA A 159 7.59 -18.04 5.57
CA ALA A 159 6.52 -19.05 5.66
C ALA A 159 6.35 -19.71 7.04
N THR A 160 7.30 -19.55 7.97
CA THR A 160 7.12 -20.03 9.35
C THR A 160 5.94 -19.36 10.07
N TRP A 161 5.52 -18.18 9.62
CA TRP A 161 4.34 -17.49 10.14
C TRP A 161 3.01 -18.00 9.55
N ASN A 162 3.05 -18.84 8.51
CA ASN A 162 1.82 -19.37 7.91
C ASN A 162 1.20 -20.50 8.76
N GLU A 163 0.74 -20.14 9.95
CA GLU A 163 0.15 -21.06 10.92
C GLU A 163 -1.19 -20.53 11.46
N LYS A 164 -2.11 -21.45 11.76
CA LYS A 164 -3.44 -21.12 12.27
C LYS A 164 -3.36 -20.27 13.55
N SER A 165 -2.46 -20.62 14.47
CA SER A 165 -2.25 -19.90 15.74
C SER A 165 -1.88 -18.42 15.55
N PHE A 166 -1.11 -18.10 14.50
CA PHE A 166 -0.76 -16.73 14.17
C PHE A 166 -1.99 -15.94 13.68
N TYR A 167 -2.75 -16.51 12.76
CA TYR A 167 -3.95 -15.83 12.24
C TYR A 167 -5.03 -15.68 13.32
N SER A 168 -5.22 -16.67 14.19
CA SER A 168 -6.12 -16.57 15.34
C SER A 168 -5.70 -15.47 16.29
N MET A 169 -4.40 -15.34 16.57
CA MET A 169 -3.85 -14.27 17.42
C MET A 169 -4.11 -12.87 16.84
N LEU A 170 -3.97 -12.69 15.54
CA LEU A 170 -4.28 -11.40 14.87
C LEU A 170 -5.78 -11.12 14.96
N HIS A 171 -6.61 -12.12 14.66
CA HIS A 171 -8.07 -12.00 14.70
C HIS A 171 -8.59 -11.61 16.07
N GLU A 172 -8.16 -12.28 17.14
CA GLU A 172 -8.53 -12.00 18.53
C GLU A 172 -8.21 -10.57 18.97
N ARG A 173 -7.24 -9.91 18.28
CA ARG A 173 -6.82 -8.53 18.54
C ARG A 173 -7.37 -7.51 17.55
N GLY A 174 -8.19 -7.94 16.61
CA GLY A 174 -8.68 -7.05 15.55
C GLY A 174 -7.57 -6.48 14.65
N VAL A 175 -6.46 -7.22 14.48
CA VAL A 175 -5.30 -6.80 13.69
C VAL A 175 -5.36 -7.42 12.30
N GLY A 176 -5.23 -6.59 11.24
CA GLY A 176 -5.24 -7.02 9.87
C GLY A 176 -3.96 -7.81 9.49
N PHE A 177 -4.13 -8.82 8.63
CA PHE A 177 -3.01 -9.48 7.98
C PHE A 177 -2.77 -8.87 6.59
N CYS A 178 -1.50 -8.60 6.26
CA CYS A 178 -1.14 -8.12 4.92
C CYS A 178 -0.91 -9.28 3.97
N ASN A 179 -1.79 -9.41 2.98
CA ASN A 179 -1.66 -10.36 1.89
C ASN A 179 -0.67 -9.79 0.86
N ILE A 180 0.40 -10.52 0.53
CA ILE A 180 1.49 -10.00 -0.30
C ILE A 180 1.65 -10.77 -1.60
N ASP A 181 2.05 -10.05 -2.65
CA ASP A 181 2.64 -10.60 -3.86
C ASP A 181 4.11 -10.18 -3.94
N GLN A 182 4.98 -11.16 -3.99
CA GLN A 182 6.44 -10.98 -4.07
C GLN A 182 7.05 -12.19 -4.77
N PRO A 183 8.34 -12.15 -5.17
CA PRO A 183 9.03 -13.35 -5.64
C PRO A 183 8.96 -14.46 -4.61
N ILE A 184 8.57 -15.67 -5.06
CA ILE A 184 8.50 -16.85 -4.20
C ILE A 184 9.85 -17.55 -4.26
N ILE A 185 10.73 -17.22 -3.31
CA ILE A 185 12.08 -17.78 -3.22
C ILE A 185 12.20 -18.51 -1.88
N GLY A 186 12.58 -19.77 -1.93
CA GLY A 186 12.74 -20.60 -0.73
C GLY A 186 11.47 -20.66 0.11
N ARG A 187 11.55 -20.22 1.36
CA ARG A 187 10.43 -20.22 2.33
C ARG A 187 9.69 -18.87 2.39
N SER A 188 9.53 -18.20 1.26
CA SER A 188 8.72 -16.97 1.17
C SER A 188 7.25 -17.26 1.43
N MET A 189 6.54 -16.27 2.04
CA MET A 189 5.08 -16.28 2.09
C MET A 189 4.51 -16.29 0.68
N LYS A 190 3.53 -17.15 0.46
CA LYS A 190 2.80 -17.25 -0.82
C LYS A 190 1.61 -16.27 -0.84
N PRO A 191 1.13 -15.86 -2.03
CA PRO A 191 -0.10 -15.11 -2.19
C PRO A 191 -1.26 -15.78 -1.44
N SER A 192 -2.04 -14.96 -0.72
CA SER A 192 -3.16 -15.41 0.12
C SER A 192 -4.36 -14.45 0.02
N GLU A 193 -5.45 -14.80 0.69
CA GLU A 193 -6.66 -13.98 0.82
C GLU A 193 -7.20 -14.07 2.26
N ARG A 194 -6.32 -13.77 3.22
CA ARG A 194 -6.63 -13.87 4.65
C ARG A 194 -7.17 -12.55 5.17
N ALA A 195 -8.40 -12.56 5.67
CA ALA A 195 -8.98 -11.47 6.46
C ALA A 195 -8.94 -11.88 7.94
N THR A 196 -8.21 -11.11 8.76
CA THR A 196 -8.10 -11.33 10.21
C THR A 196 -8.71 -10.20 11.03
N ALA A 197 -9.16 -9.14 10.38
CA ALA A 197 -9.82 -7.98 10.98
C ALA A 197 -10.80 -7.36 9.98
N ARG A 198 -11.53 -6.32 10.42
CA ARG A 198 -12.39 -5.52 9.54
C ARG A 198 -11.59 -4.70 8.50
N ILE A 199 -10.28 -4.56 8.69
CA ILE A 199 -9.35 -4.02 7.70
C ILE A 199 -8.62 -5.18 7.05
N ALA A 200 -8.76 -5.32 5.72
CA ALA A 200 -7.93 -6.17 4.88
C ALA A 200 -6.85 -5.34 4.19
N TYR A 201 -5.71 -5.97 3.91
CA TYR A 201 -4.57 -5.28 3.31
C TYR A 201 -3.88 -6.17 2.26
N VAL A 202 -3.58 -5.58 1.11
CA VAL A 202 -2.86 -6.24 0.01
C VAL A 202 -1.68 -5.38 -0.41
N ARG A 203 -0.52 -5.99 -0.62
CA ARG A 203 0.66 -5.30 -1.18
C ARG A 203 1.23 -6.07 -2.35
N LEU A 204 1.33 -5.39 -3.50
CA LEU A 204 1.92 -5.91 -4.71
C LEU A 204 3.34 -5.36 -4.86
N HIS A 205 4.36 -6.19 -4.59
CA HIS A 205 5.76 -5.76 -4.58
C HIS A 205 6.46 -5.90 -5.93
N GLY A 206 5.85 -6.59 -6.89
CA GLY A 206 6.51 -7.06 -8.11
C GLY A 206 7.12 -8.45 -7.95
N ARG A 207 7.49 -9.06 -9.09
CA ARG A 207 8.03 -10.43 -9.16
C ARG A 207 9.42 -10.48 -9.82
N ARG A 208 10.27 -9.51 -9.52
CA ARG A 208 11.68 -9.46 -10.00
C ARG A 208 12.53 -10.46 -9.21
N TYR A 209 12.61 -11.71 -9.70
CA TYR A 209 13.34 -12.80 -9.04
C TYR A 209 14.85 -12.57 -9.00
N ASP A 210 15.41 -12.00 -10.05
CA ASP A 210 16.83 -11.75 -10.26
C ASP A 210 17.42 -10.67 -9.32
N SER A 211 16.60 -9.71 -8.90
CA SER A 211 17.05 -8.59 -8.08
C SER A 211 16.57 -8.63 -6.64
N TRP A 212 15.66 -9.56 -6.29
CA TRP A 212 14.94 -9.50 -4.99
C TRP A 212 15.87 -9.65 -3.77
N PHE A 213 16.84 -10.56 -3.84
CA PHE A 213 17.85 -10.78 -2.81
C PHE A 213 19.26 -10.46 -3.31
N SER A 214 19.38 -9.67 -4.38
CA SER A 214 20.70 -9.27 -4.87
C SER A 214 21.40 -8.37 -3.86
N ASP A 215 22.61 -8.72 -3.49
CA ASP A 215 23.54 -7.91 -2.71
C ASP A 215 24.52 -7.15 -3.61
N ASP A 216 24.26 -7.11 -4.94
CA ASP A 216 25.09 -6.40 -5.89
C ASP A 216 24.99 -4.87 -5.62
N PRO A 217 26.08 -4.23 -5.15
CA PRO A 217 26.11 -2.80 -4.87
C PRO A 217 25.95 -1.93 -6.11
N ALA A 218 26.15 -2.47 -7.31
CA ALA A 218 25.94 -1.78 -8.57
C ALA A 218 24.45 -1.75 -8.98
N MET A 219 23.61 -2.59 -8.37
CA MET A 219 22.18 -2.62 -8.68
C MET A 219 21.43 -1.57 -7.87
N PRO A 220 20.77 -0.58 -8.50
CA PRO A 220 19.95 0.38 -7.78
C PRO A 220 18.86 -0.33 -6.95
N PRO A 221 18.62 0.07 -5.68
CA PRO A 221 17.57 -0.53 -4.84
C PRO A 221 16.18 -0.49 -5.47
N SER A 222 15.93 0.46 -6.38
CA SER A 222 14.67 0.61 -7.13
C SER A 222 14.42 -0.54 -8.12
N GLU A 223 15.47 -1.24 -8.59
CA GLU A 223 15.33 -2.35 -9.52
C GLU A 223 14.51 -3.53 -8.95
N ARG A 224 14.50 -3.73 -7.65
CA ARG A 224 13.63 -4.72 -6.97
C ARG A 224 12.15 -4.48 -7.25
N TYR A 225 11.77 -3.23 -7.49
CA TYR A 225 10.40 -2.75 -7.72
C TYR A 225 10.11 -2.48 -9.20
N ASN A 226 11.07 -2.80 -10.09
CA ASN A 226 10.95 -2.65 -11.54
C ASN A 226 10.19 -3.83 -12.15
N TYR A 227 8.88 -3.86 -11.92
CA TYR A 227 7.99 -4.90 -12.40
C TYR A 227 6.64 -4.32 -12.82
N LEU A 228 6.18 -4.60 -14.02
CA LEU A 228 4.84 -4.29 -14.48
C LEU A 228 4.04 -5.59 -14.52
N TYR A 229 3.05 -5.71 -13.66
CA TYR A 229 2.13 -6.86 -13.70
C TYR A 229 1.34 -6.84 -14.99
N THR A 230 1.22 -8.00 -15.61
CA THR A 230 0.32 -8.23 -16.73
C THR A 230 -1.13 -8.31 -16.25
N GLN A 231 -2.08 -8.15 -17.17
CA GLN A 231 -3.49 -8.34 -16.86
C GLN A 231 -3.78 -9.73 -16.27
N GLN A 232 -3.20 -10.78 -16.85
CA GLN A 232 -3.35 -12.17 -16.39
C GLN A 232 -2.84 -12.39 -14.97
N GLU A 233 -1.83 -11.64 -14.53
CA GLU A 233 -1.32 -11.69 -13.16
C GLU A 233 -2.17 -10.89 -12.18
N LEU A 234 -2.83 -9.81 -12.63
CA LEU A 234 -3.72 -8.99 -11.82
C LEU A 234 -5.11 -9.61 -11.63
N GLU A 235 -5.64 -10.35 -12.60
CA GLU A 235 -6.97 -10.98 -12.53
C GLU A 235 -7.18 -11.84 -11.27
N PRO A 236 -6.25 -12.75 -10.90
CA PRO A 236 -6.36 -13.50 -9.64
C PRO A 236 -6.36 -12.61 -8.40
N TRP A 237 -5.63 -11.48 -8.45
CA TRP A 237 -5.61 -10.52 -7.35
C TRP A 237 -6.91 -9.72 -7.27
N ALA A 238 -7.49 -9.29 -8.39
CA ALA A 238 -8.80 -8.65 -8.41
C ALA A 238 -9.87 -9.57 -7.77
N ALA A 239 -9.86 -10.86 -8.09
CA ALA A 239 -10.77 -11.83 -7.48
C ALA A 239 -10.55 -11.97 -5.95
N ARG A 240 -9.28 -12.04 -5.49
CA ARG A 240 -8.97 -12.08 -4.04
C ARG A 240 -9.39 -10.80 -3.32
N ILE A 241 -9.16 -9.64 -3.93
CA ILE A 241 -9.54 -8.34 -3.36
C ILE A 241 -11.06 -8.23 -3.18
N ARG A 242 -11.86 -8.70 -4.15
CA ARG A 242 -13.32 -8.76 -3.99
C ARG A 242 -13.72 -9.60 -2.77
N ARG A 243 -13.21 -10.84 -2.66
CA ARG A 243 -13.51 -11.70 -1.50
C ARG A 243 -13.04 -11.10 -0.17
N LEU A 244 -11.87 -10.44 -0.14
CA LEU A 244 -11.40 -9.74 1.05
C LEU A 244 -12.31 -8.58 1.46
N SER A 245 -13.00 -7.94 0.52
CA SER A 245 -13.89 -6.82 0.80
C SER A 245 -15.27 -7.24 1.30
N GLU A 246 -15.67 -8.50 1.11
CA GLU A 246 -17.00 -9.01 1.49
C GLU A 246 -17.20 -9.11 3.01
N GLY A 247 -16.14 -9.23 3.80
CA GLY A 247 -16.20 -9.47 5.25
C GLY A 247 -15.66 -8.33 6.11
N GLY A 248 -15.32 -7.16 5.53
CA GLY A 248 -14.64 -6.08 6.25
C GLY A 248 -15.22 -4.69 5.97
N ASP A 249 -14.66 -3.68 6.65
CA ASP A 249 -15.02 -2.26 6.43
C ASP A 249 -14.23 -1.67 5.27
N THR A 250 -12.93 -1.97 5.21
CA THR A 250 -12.02 -1.41 4.21
C THR A 250 -10.94 -2.40 3.81
N THR A 251 -10.73 -2.52 2.50
CA THR A 251 -9.62 -3.26 1.90
C THR A 251 -8.65 -2.27 1.26
N PHE A 252 -7.45 -2.14 1.82
CA PHE A 252 -6.37 -1.36 1.22
C PHE A 252 -5.56 -2.23 0.27
N VAL A 253 -5.32 -1.72 -0.93
CA VAL A 253 -4.50 -2.37 -1.97
C VAL A 253 -3.39 -1.42 -2.37
N ILE A 254 -2.16 -1.76 -2.02
CA ILE A 254 -1.00 -0.90 -2.21
C ILE A 254 -0.07 -1.50 -3.27
N THR A 255 0.13 -0.77 -4.36
CA THR A 255 1.09 -1.12 -5.41
C THR A 255 2.46 -0.56 -5.05
N ASN A 256 3.40 -1.46 -4.74
CA ASN A 256 4.74 -1.11 -4.28
C ASN A 256 5.81 -1.27 -5.38
N ASN A 257 5.44 -1.67 -6.57
CA ASN A 257 6.26 -1.77 -7.78
C ASN A 257 6.43 -0.40 -8.45
N HIS A 258 7.00 0.57 -7.73
CA HIS A 258 6.93 2.00 -8.04
C HIS A 258 7.81 2.47 -9.21
N PHE A 259 8.81 1.67 -9.65
CA PHE A 259 9.77 2.08 -10.67
C PHE A 259 9.07 2.60 -11.94
N GLN A 260 9.43 3.82 -12.38
CA GLN A 260 8.87 4.50 -13.56
C GLN A 260 7.33 4.56 -13.60
N GLY A 261 6.66 4.63 -12.45
CA GLY A 261 5.20 4.71 -12.39
C GLY A 261 4.45 3.38 -12.63
N LYS A 262 5.14 2.24 -12.75
CA LYS A 262 4.51 0.92 -12.99
C LYS A 262 3.47 0.56 -11.95
N GLY A 263 3.71 0.94 -10.69
CA GLY A 263 2.71 0.78 -9.62
C GLY A 263 1.45 1.60 -9.87
N ILE A 264 1.56 2.81 -10.40
CA ILE A 264 0.40 3.64 -10.78
C ILE A 264 -0.40 2.97 -11.90
N VAL A 265 0.30 2.44 -12.93
CA VAL A 265 -0.35 1.68 -14.03
C VAL A 265 -1.16 0.52 -13.47
N ASN A 266 -0.55 -0.33 -12.64
CA ASN A 266 -1.24 -1.50 -12.07
C ASN A 266 -2.36 -1.12 -11.09
N ALA A 267 -2.22 -0.02 -10.35
CA ALA A 267 -3.30 0.49 -9.49
C ALA A 267 -4.53 0.89 -10.32
N LEU A 268 -4.35 1.62 -11.43
CA LEU A 268 -5.42 2.01 -12.33
C LEU A 268 -6.07 0.80 -13.02
N GLN A 269 -5.27 -0.18 -13.46
CA GLN A 269 -5.78 -1.43 -14.02
C GLN A 269 -6.64 -2.20 -13.00
N LEU A 270 -6.21 -2.29 -11.74
CA LEU A 270 -7.00 -2.92 -10.67
C LEU A 270 -8.29 -2.14 -10.38
N ILE A 271 -8.26 -0.81 -10.34
CA ILE A 271 -9.47 0.01 -10.20
C ILE A 271 -10.45 -0.33 -11.31
N ARG A 272 -9.99 -0.38 -12.58
CA ARG A 272 -10.84 -0.74 -13.72
C ARG A 272 -11.45 -2.13 -13.59
N MET A 273 -10.65 -3.13 -13.18
CA MET A 273 -11.12 -4.51 -13.00
C MET A 273 -12.14 -4.66 -11.87
N LEU A 274 -12.08 -3.80 -10.85
CA LEU A 274 -12.92 -3.91 -9.65
C LEU A 274 -14.17 -3.05 -9.72
N SER A 275 -14.15 -1.92 -10.44
CA SER A 275 -15.28 -1.01 -10.57
C SER A 275 -16.10 -1.23 -11.82
N ASP A 276 -15.58 -1.99 -12.80
CA ASP A 276 -16.13 -2.16 -14.16
C ASP A 276 -16.42 -0.85 -14.90
N SER A 277 -15.84 0.26 -14.43
CA SER A 277 -16.00 1.61 -14.98
C SER A 277 -14.67 2.14 -15.52
N ALA A 278 -14.72 2.95 -16.58
CA ALA A 278 -13.55 3.65 -17.07
C ALA A 278 -12.93 4.53 -15.97
N VAL A 279 -11.59 4.66 -15.95
CA VAL A 279 -10.85 5.31 -14.89
C VAL A 279 -10.20 6.61 -15.36
N LYS A 280 -10.09 7.60 -14.47
CA LYS A 280 -9.30 8.80 -14.73
C LYS A 280 -7.81 8.40 -14.73
N VAL A 281 -7.09 8.76 -15.79
CA VAL A 281 -5.67 8.42 -15.98
C VAL A 281 -4.85 9.70 -16.03
N PRO A 282 -3.70 9.81 -15.29
CA PRO A 282 -2.78 10.93 -15.43
C PRO A 282 -2.28 11.07 -16.87
N GLU A 283 -2.41 12.25 -17.46
CA GLU A 283 -2.03 12.51 -18.85
C GLU A 283 -0.57 12.16 -19.19
N PRO A 284 0.45 12.54 -18.39
CA PRO A 284 1.81 12.12 -18.66
C PRO A 284 1.98 10.60 -18.64
N LEU A 285 1.29 9.91 -17.72
CA LEU A 285 1.35 8.46 -17.61
C LEU A 285 0.74 7.77 -18.83
N ARG A 286 -0.37 8.30 -19.31
CA ARG A 286 -1.08 7.82 -20.50
C ARG A 286 -0.21 7.89 -21.76
N ARG A 287 0.56 8.96 -21.93
CA ARG A 287 1.52 9.10 -23.04
C ARG A 287 2.68 8.10 -22.93
N HIS A 288 3.12 7.81 -21.71
CA HIS A 288 4.24 6.88 -21.49
C HIS A 288 3.81 5.41 -21.56
N TYR A 289 2.56 5.11 -21.16
CA TYR A 289 1.94 3.79 -21.16
C TYR A 289 0.62 3.80 -21.98
N PRO A 290 0.71 3.76 -23.34
CA PRO A 290 -0.46 3.91 -24.22
C PRO A 290 -1.53 2.81 -24.02
N GLU A 291 -1.16 1.66 -23.45
CA GLU A 291 -2.11 0.60 -23.11
C GLU A 291 -3.20 1.06 -22.13
N LEU A 292 -2.96 2.13 -21.36
CA LEU A 292 -3.96 2.73 -20.47
C LEU A 292 -5.14 3.38 -21.22
N ASP A 293 -5.03 3.65 -22.51
CA ASP A 293 -6.13 4.16 -23.35
C ASP A 293 -7.35 3.25 -23.31
N ARG A 294 -7.13 1.94 -23.16
CA ARG A 294 -8.20 0.93 -23.09
C ARG A 294 -9.06 1.03 -21.83
N ILE A 295 -8.55 1.66 -20.79
CA ILE A 295 -9.23 1.78 -19.49
C ILE A 295 -9.59 3.23 -19.13
N ALA A 296 -9.08 4.20 -19.87
CA ALA A 296 -9.26 5.62 -19.58
C ALA A 296 -10.71 6.08 -19.80
N SER A 297 -11.20 6.97 -18.94
CA SER A 297 -12.54 7.57 -19.03
C SER A 297 -12.67 8.62 -20.14
N GLU A 298 -11.56 9.22 -20.58
CA GLU A 298 -11.51 10.27 -21.60
C GLU A 298 -10.61 9.82 -22.75
N PRO A 299 -10.95 10.16 -24.02
CA PRO A 299 -10.04 9.91 -25.13
C PRO A 299 -8.73 10.69 -24.92
N PRO A 300 -7.61 10.25 -25.53
CA PRO A 300 -6.37 11.02 -25.51
C PRO A 300 -6.66 12.42 -26.03
N THR A 301 -6.18 13.44 -25.31
CA THR A 301 -6.21 14.80 -25.83
C THR A 301 -5.29 14.81 -27.05
N GLU A 302 -5.84 14.89 -28.25
CA GLU A 302 -5.02 15.05 -29.46
C GLU A 302 -4.13 16.27 -29.28
N PRO A 303 -2.82 16.18 -29.56
CA PRO A 303 -2.00 17.38 -29.61
C PRO A 303 -2.62 18.27 -30.68
N GLN A 304 -3.05 19.49 -30.27
CA GLN A 304 -3.47 20.49 -31.28
C GLN A 304 -2.30 20.73 -32.22
N LEU A 305 -2.38 20.18 -33.41
CA LEU A 305 -1.33 20.24 -34.42
C LEU A 305 -1.13 21.65 -35.00
N PHE A 306 -2.07 22.60 -34.70
CA PHE A 306 -1.92 24.01 -35.10
C PHE A 306 -2.63 24.93 -34.09
N PRO A 307 -1.96 25.99 -33.60
CA PRO A 307 -2.69 27.11 -33.03
C PRO A 307 -3.46 27.77 -34.18
N ASN A 308 -4.77 27.97 -34.01
CA ASN A 308 -5.55 28.73 -34.95
C ASN A 308 -4.90 30.11 -35.15
N SER A 309 -4.47 30.38 -36.38
CA SER A 309 -3.98 31.67 -36.87
C SER A 309 -5.05 32.74 -36.77
#